data_2f1c9e00f2f626209865bb82f9c5c720
#
_entry.id   2f1c9e00f2f626209865bb82f9c5c720
#
_cell.length_a   1.000
_cell.length_b   1.000
_cell.length_c   1.000
_cell.angle_alpha   90.00
_cell.angle_beta   90.00
_cell.angle_gamma   90.00
#
_symmetry.space_group_name_H-M   'P 1'
#
loop_
_entity.id
_entity.type
_entity.pdbx_description
1 polymer ?
#
loop_
_entity_poly.entity_id
_entity_poly.type
_entity_poly.pdbx_seq_one_letter_code
_entity_poly.pdbx_strand_id
1 'polypeptide(L)'
;MPAAMHSFYLRNMYLRNLLRTPGGITLDGVPIDLTKVKTPAYFISTIEDHIAPWKSTYAGARLFAGETRFVLGGSGHIAGIINPPVAKKYAYWTRDALADTPQDWFESASQQPGSWWTDWAQWAAPKGKGKVPAREPGGGKLPEIGRAHV
;
A
#
# COMPACT_ATOMS: atom_id res chain seq x y z
N MET A 1 16.61 13.53 -9.18
CA MET A 1 16.07 12.57 -10.18
C MET A 1 16.61 12.98 -11.55
N PRO A 2 17.17 12.05 -12.38
CA PRO A 2 17.62 12.37 -13.74
C PRO A 2 16.45 12.88 -14.61
N ALA A 3 16.74 13.82 -15.52
CA ALA A 3 15.71 14.47 -16.36
C ALA A 3 14.91 13.48 -17.22
N ALA A 4 15.58 12.48 -17.78
CA ALA A 4 14.92 11.43 -18.56
C ALA A 4 13.91 10.62 -17.74
N MET A 5 14.30 10.21 -16.53
CA MET A 5 13.43 9.48 -15.59
C MET A 5 12.22 10.34 -15.17
N HIS A 6 12.44 11.60 -14.85
CA HIS A 6 11.38 12.53 -14.47
C HIS A 6 10.38 12.74 -15.60
N SER A 7 10.85 12.96 -16.83
CA SER A 7 10.01 13.12 -18.00
C SER A 7 9.23 11.86 -18.34
N PHE A 8 9.86 10.67 -18.21
CA PHE A 8 9.20 9.40 -18.41
C PHE A 8 8.06 9.22 -17.40
N TYR A 9 8.33 9.44 -16.12
CA TYR A 9 7.36 9.31 -15.03
C TYR A 9 6.14 10.22 -15.23
N LEU A 10 6.38 11.52 -15.47
CA LEU A 10 5.28 12.47 -15.69
C LEU A 10 4.42 12.11 -16.90
N ARG A 11 5.02 11.75 -18.02
CA ARG A 11 4.28 11.46 -19.25
C ARG A 11 3.50 10.14 -19.16
N ASN A 12 4.13 9.08 -18.65
CA ASN A 12 3.54 7.75 -18.71
C ASN A 12 2.63 7.45 -17.52
N MET A 13 2.92 7.97 -16.34
CA MET A 13 2.11 7.70 -15.14
C MET A 13 1.08 8.80 -14.87
N TYR A 14 1.49 10.09 -14.85
CA TYR A 14 0.53 11.17 -14.56
C TYR A 14 -0.34 11.52 -15.77
N LEU A 15 0.27 11.81 -16.92
CA LEU A 15 -0.49 12.30 -18.07
C LEU A 15 -1.31 11.21 -18.75
N ARG A 16 -0.71 10.02 -18.96
CA ARG A 16 -1.33 8.94 -19.75
C ARG A 16 -1.85 7.79 -18.91
N ASN A 17 -1.47 7.70 -17.64
CA ASN A 17 -1.83 6.62 -16.72
C ASN A 17 -1.62 5.21 -17.30
N LEU A 18 -0.49 5.00 -17.99
CA LEU A 18 -0.22 3.78 -18.74
C LEU A 18 0.10 2.58 -17.86
N LEU A 19 0.54 2.77 -16.61
CA LEU A 19 0.88 1.67 -15.72
C LEU A 19 -0.32 0.74 -15.45
N ARG A 20 -1.53 1.27 -15.48
CA ARG A 20 -2.76 0.47 -15.31
C ARG A 20 -3.15 -0.36 -16.53
N THR A 21 -2.53 -0.09 -17.68
CA THR A 21 -2.84 -0.75 -18.95
C THR A 21 -1.84 -1.87 -19.20
N PRO A 22 -2.26 -3.13 -19.38
CA PRO A 22 -1.37 -4.22 -19.70
C PRO A 22 -0.48 -3.89 -20.90
N GLY A 23 0.86 -3.95 -20.71
CA GLY A 23 1.84 -3.60 -21.74
C GLY A 23 1.93 -2.10 -22.09
N GLY A 24 1.21 -1.23 -21.38
CA GLY A 24 1.24 0.23 -21.63
C GLY A 24 2.59 0.87 -21.34
N ILE A 25 3.40 0.28 -20.48
CA ILE A 25 4.77 0.66 -20.18
C ILE A 25 5.68 -0.53 -20.44
N THR A 26 6.82 -0.28 -21.11
CA THR A 26 7.89 -1.26 -21.28
C THR A 26 9.15 -0.73 -20.60
N LEU A 27 9.76 -1.56 -19.74
CA LEU A 27 11.02 -1.26 -19.07
C LEU A 27 12.02 -2.35 -19.43
N ASP A 28 13.19 -1.95 -19.94
CA ASP A 28 14.25 -2.84 -20.39
C ASP A 28 13.75 -3.99 -21.27
N GLY A 29 12.89 -3.66 -22.25
CA GLY A 29 12.28 -4.62 -23.16
C GLY A 29 11.14 -5.46 -22.57
N VAL A 30 10.85 -5.35 -21.27
CA VAL A 30 9.79 -6.12 -20.59
C VAL A 30 8.51 -5.29 -20.49
N PRO A 31 7.41 -5.72 -21.12
CA PRO A 31 6.12 -5.06 -20.97
C PRO A 31 5.56 -5.29 -19.55
N ILE A 32 5.18 -4.22 -18.89
CA ILE A 32 4.62 -4.27 -17.54
C ILE A 32 3.12 -4.56 -17.61
N ASP A 33 2.70 -5.55 -16.83
CA ASP A 33 1.30 -5.97 -16.75
C ASP A 33 0.93 -6.30 -15.29
N LEU A 34 0.20 -5.39 -14.64
CA LEU A 34 -0.20 -5.54 -13.25
C LEU A 34 -1.22 -6.67 -13.05
N THR A 35 -1.95 -7.07 -14.10
CA THR A 35 -2.89 -8.19 -14.02
C THR A 35 -2.20 -9.56 -13.89
N LYS A 36 -0.88 -9.61 -14.03
CA LYS A 36 -0.06 -10.81 -13.82
C LYS A 36 0.53 -10.90 -12.42
N VAL A 37 0.36 -9.88 -11.59
CA VAL A 37 0.87 -9.89 -10.20
C VAL A 37 0.02 -10.85 -9.37
N LYS A 38 0.61 -11.96 -8.95
CA LYS A 38 -0.02 -13.00 -8.12
C LYS A 38 0.42 -12.98 -6.66
N THR A 39 1.40 -12.15 -6.33
CA THR A 39 1.85 -11.97 -4.94
C THR A 39 0.70 -11.39 -4.11
N PRO A 40 0.42 -11.96 -2.93
CA PRO A 40 -0.56 -11.39 -2.02
C PRO A 40 -0.25 -9.93 -1.72
N ALA A 41 -1.25 -9.07 -1.81
CA ALA A 41 -1.08 -7.63 -1.66
C ALA A 41 -2.07 -7.05 -0.63
N TYR A 42 -1.54 -6.19 0.22
CA TYR A 42 -2.33 -5.41 1.18
C TYR A 42 -2.30 -3.94 0.77
N PHE A 43 -3.45 -3.40 0.45
CA PHE A 43 -3.62 -1.99 0.09
C PHE A 43 -4.24 -1.24 1.26
N ILE A 44 -3.62 -0.14 1.64
CA ILE A 44 -4.15 0.81 2.61
C ILE A 44 -4.32 2.19 1.96
N SER A 45 -5.44 2.80 2.20
CA SER A 45 -5.69 4.20 1.89
C SER A 45 -6.43 4.85 3.04
N THR A 46 -6.61 6.16 3.04
CA THR A 46 -7.35 6.86 4.08
C THR A 46 -8.50 7.68 3.50
N ILE A 47 -9.61 7.73 4.24
CA ILE A 47 -10.88 8.25 3.72
C ILE A 47 -10.84 9.75 3.40
N GLU A 48 -10.03 10.51 4.16
CA GLU A 48 -9.86 11.96 4.00
C GLU A 48 -8.60 12.34 3.21
N ASP A 49 -7.97 11.36 2.53
CA ASP A 49 -6.77 11.62 1.75
C ASP A 49 -7.12 12.39 0.46
N HIS A 50 -6.73 13.65 0.42
CA HIS A 50 -6.91 14.51 -0.75
C HIS A 50 -5.74 14.49 -1.73
N ILE A 51 -4.60 13.88 -1.36
CA ILE A 51 -3.40 13.75 -2.20
C ILE A 51 -3.47 12.48 -3.03
N ALA A 52 -3.82 11.35 -2.39
CA ALA A 52 -4.02 10.06 -3.03
C ALA A 52 -5.44 9.54 -2.73
N PRO A 53 -6.46 10.03 -3.44
CA PRO A 53 -7.86 9.68 -3.17
C PRO A 53 -8.07 8.16 -3.14
N TRP A 54 -8.69 7.67 -2.07
CA TRP A 54 -8.83 6.24 -1.82
C TRP A 54 -9.54 5.46 -2.94
N LYS A 55 -10.46 6.10 -3.66
CA LYS A 55 -11.14 5.47 -4.82
C LYS A 55 -10.15 5.14 -5.95
N SER A 56 -9.13 5.96 -6.13
CA SER A 56 -8.06 5.69 -7.10
C SER A 56 -7.15 4.55 -6.64
N THR A 57 -6.80 4.50 -5.36
CA THR A 57 -6.04 3.39 -4.77
C THR A 57 -6.82 2.08 -4.85
N TYR A 58 -8.13 2.11 -4.59
CA TYR A 58 -9.01 0.96 -4.74
C TYR A 58 -9.04 0.42 -6.18
N ALA A 59 -9.14 1.31 -7.17
CA ALA A 59 -9.06 0.92 -8.58
C ALA A 59 -7.73 0.24 -8.92
N GLY A 60 -6.62 0.67 -8.30
CA GLY A 60 -5.32 0.02 -8.42
C GLY A 60 -5.30 -1.39 -7.79
N ALA A 61 -5.91 -1.56 -6.63
CA ALA A 61 -6.01 -2.85 -5.95
C ALA A 61 -6.73 -3.92 -6.79
N ARG A 62 -7.71 -3.51 -7.60
CA ARG A 62 -8.46 -4.40 -8.50
C ARG A 62 -7.68 -4.89 -9.72
N LEU A 63 -6.51 -4.34 -9.99
CA LEU A 63 -5.69 -4.77 -11.13
C LEU A 63 -4.91 -6.06 -10.85
N PHE A 64 -4.65 -6.38 -9.59
CA PHE A 64 -3.82 -7.54 -9.23
C PHE A 64 -4.60 -8.84 -9.34
N ALA A 65 -3.96 -9.89 -9.85
CA ALA A 65 -4.56 -11.23 -9.98
C ALA A 65 -4.40 -12.09 -8.72
N GLY A 66 -3.54 -11.69 -7.79
CA GLY A 66 -3.32 -12.39 -6.52
C GLY A 66 -4.36 -12.04 -5.45
N GLU A 67 -4.21 -12.70 -4.30
CA GLU A 67 -4.97 -12.35 -3.10
C GLU A 67 -4.77 -10.86 -2.78
N THR A 68 -5.84 -10.10 -2.78
CA THR A 68 -5.77 -8.65 -2.53
C THR A 68 -6.70 -8.28 -1.39
N ARG A 69 -6.12 -7.71 -0.31
CA ARG A 69 -6.86 -7.11 0.80
C ARG A 69 -6.80 -5.60 0.67
N PHE A 70 -7.96 -4.97 0.68
CA PHE A 70 -8.07 -3.50 0.73
C PHE A 70 -8.62 -3.08 2.08
N VAL A 71 -8.00 -2.08 2.69
CA VAL A 71 -8.39 -1.49 3.96
C VAL A 71 -8.44 0.03 3.83
N LEU A 72 -9.48 0.63 4.36
CA LEU A 72 -9.66 2.07 4.36
C LEU A 72 -9.52 2.60 5.80
N GLY A 73 -8.44 3.35 6.07
CA GLY A 73 -8.23 3.99 7.36
C GLY A 73 -9.01 5.29 7.50
N GLY A 74 -9.35 5.63 8.72
CA GLY A 74 -9.92 6.94 9.05
C GLY A 74 -8.87 8.06 8.96
N SER A 75 -9.33 9.32 8.94
CA SER A 75 -8.47 10.51 8.86
C SER A 75 -7.74 10.70 7.52
N GLY A 76 -6.73 11.59 7.50
CA GLY A 76 -6.06 12.04 6.28
C GLY A 76 -4.73 11.32 5.98
N HIS A 77 -4.05 11.83 4.98
CA HIS A 77 -2.86 11.25 4.32
C HIS A 77 -1.77 10.75 5.28
N ILE A 78 -1.48 11.46 6.34
CA ILE A 78 -0.42 11.11 7.31
C ILE A 78 -1.04 10.47 8.56
N ALA A 79 -1.99 11.14 9.19
CA ALA A 79 -2.55 10.72 10.48
C ALA A 79 -3.33 9.40 10.40
N GLY A 80 -3.94 9.10 9.27
CA GLY A 80 -4.64 7.83 9.04
C GLY A 80 -3.68 6.66 8.83
N ILE A 81 -2.51 6.90 8.26
CA ILE A 81 -1.48 5.87 8.02
C ILE A 81 -0.64 5.64 9.28
N ILE A 82 -0.13 6.73 9.88
CA ILE A 82 0.67 6.66 11.11
C ILE A 82 -0.27 6.72 12.32
N ASN A 83 -0.93 5.61 12.58
CA ASN A 83 -1.90 5.46 13.65
C ASN A 83 -1.55 4.26 14.55
N PRO A 84 -0.58 4.39 15.47
CA PRO A 84 -0.17 3.28 16.31
C PRO A 84 -1.33 2.80 17.21
N PRO A 85 -1.49 1.47 17.43
CA PRO A 85 -2.62 0.90 18.18
C PRO A 85 -2.79 1.47 19.60
N VAL A 86 -1.69 1.84 20.24
CA VAL A 86 -1.71 2.43 21.60
C VAL A 86 -2.44 3.77 21.66
N ALA A 87 -2.52 4.49 20.54
CA ALA A 87 -3.21 5.77 20.48
C ALA A 87 -4.75 5.63 20.55
N LYS A 88 -5.30 4.46 20.22
CA LYS A 88 -6.74 4.15 20.22
C LYS A 88 -7.57 5.22 19.47
N LYS A 89 -7.03 5.74 18.37
CA LYS A 89 -7.65 6.79 17.56
C LYS A 89 -8.25 6.22 16.29
N TYR A 90 -9.25 6.92 15.77
CA TYR A 90 -9.91 6.70 14.49
C TYR A 90 -10.65 5.36 14.40
N ALA A 91 -10.92 4.95 13.18
CA ALA A 91 -11.51 3.69 12.81
C ALA A 91 -10.94 3.27 11.45
N TYR A 92 -11.19 2.05 11.04
CA TYR A 92 -10.87 1.58 9.70
C TYR A 92 -11.97 0.64 9.20
N TRP A 93 -12.10 0.52 7.90
CA TRP A 93 -13.09 -0.34 7.25
C TRP A 93 -12.40 -1.48 6.51
N THR A 94 -12.99 -2.66 6.64
CA THR A 94 -12.51 -3.88 6.00
C THR A 94 -13.65 -4.66 5.37
N ARG A 95 -13.32 -5.43 4.34
CA ARG A 95 -14.19 -6.44 3.74
C ARG A 95 -13.31 -7.58 3.21
N ASP A 96 -13.82 -8.82 3.24
CA ASP A 96 -13.04 -9.99 2.83
C ASP A 96 -12.77 -10.03 1.32
N ALA A 97 -13.67 -9.52 0.51
CA ALA A 97 -13.52 -9.48 -0.95
C ALA A 97 -13.68 -8.07 -1.50
N LEU A 98 -13.03 -7.78 -2.62
CA LEU A 98 -13.27 -6.57 -3.37
C LEU A 98 -14.67 -6.59 -3.99
N ALA A 99 -15.28 -5.42 -4.14
CA ALA A 99 -16.52 -5.21 -4.88
C ALA A 99 -16.23 -4.61 -6.27
N ASP A 100 -17.24 -4.52 -7.11
CA ASP A 100 -17.08 -3.98 -8.46
C ASP A 100 -16.78 -2.50 -8.47
N THR A 101 -17.35 -1.77 -7.54
CA THR A 101 -17.06 -0.35 -7.38
C THR A 101 -16.52 -0.04 -5.98
N PRO A 102 -15.75 1.04 -5.82
CA PRO A 102 -15.31 1.48 -4.50
C PRO A 102 -16.50 1.86 -3.60
N GLN A 103 -17.60 2.33 -4.15
CA GLN A 103 -18.80 2.69 -3.40
C GLN A 103 -19.47 1.45 -2.81
N ASP A 104 -19.72 0.41 -3.62
CA ASP A 104 -20.30 -0.85 -3.15
C ASP A 104 -19.41 -1.52 -2.10
N TRP A 105 -18.10 -1.42 -2.27
CA TRP A 105 -17.14 -1.91 -1.28
C TRP A 105 -17.32 -1.18 0.05
N PHE A 106 -17.37 0.15 0.04
CA PHE A 106 -17.47 0.95 1.25
C PHE A 106 -18.81 0.76 1.98
N GLU A 107 -19.92 0.71 1.25
CA GLU A 107 -21.26 0.50 1.82
C GLU A 107 -21.43 -0.86 2.50
N SER A 108 -20.69 -1.86 2.01
CA SER A 108 -20.71 -3.22 2.55
C SER A 108 -19.54 -3.57 3.47
N ALA A 109 -18.61 -2.63 3.68
CA ALA A 109 -17.46 -2.83 4.56
C ALA A 109 -17.85 -2.69 6.03
N SER A 110 -17.23 -3.49 6.88
CA SER A 110 -17.38 -3.44 8.33
C SER A 110 -16.42 -2.42 8.93
N GLN A 111 -16.92 -1.50 9.72
CA GLN A 111 -16.11 -0.55 10.47
C GLN A 111 -15.54 -1.20 11.73
N GLN A 112 -14.25 -0.99 11.97
CA GLN A 112 -13.53 -1.45 13.14
C GLN A 112 -12.94 -0.23 13.89
N PRO A 113 -12.95 -0.20 15.22
CA PRO A 113 -12.36 0.90 15.98
C PRO A 113 -10.85 0.81 16.01
N GLY A 114 -10.17 1.95 16.05
CA GLY A 114 -8.74 2.07 16.29
C GLY A 114 -7.87 1.95 15.04
N SER A 115 -6.73 1.28 15.18
CA SER A 115 -5.68 1.23 14.16
C SER A 115 -5.82 0.05 13.21
N TRP A 116 -5.69 0.32 11.90
CA TRP A 116 -5.58 -0.71 10.86
C TRP A 116 -4.32 -1.58 10.97
N TRP A 117 -3.31 -1.16 11.75
CA TRP A 117 -2.08 -1.93 11.95
C TRP A 117 -2.33 -3.31 12.55
N THR A 118 -3.37 -3.45 13.37
CA THR A 118 -3.76 -4.74 13.95
C THR A 118 -4.26 -5.72 12.89
N ASP A 119 -5.05 -5.23 11.94
CA ASP A 119 -5.53 -6.01 10.80
C ASP A 119 -4.36 -6.41 9.88
N TRP A 120 -3.49 -5.46 9.58
CA TRP A 120 -2.28 -5.74 8.78
C TRP A 120 -1.38 -6.79 9.44
N ALA A 121 -1.17 -6.70 10.76
CA ALA A 121 -0.35 -7.67 11.48
C ALA A 121 -0.94 -9.08 11.42
N GLN A 122 -2.26 -9.21 11.53
CA GLN A 122 -2.97 -10.50 11.40
C GLN A 122 -2.86 -11.05 9.97
N TRP A 123 -3.01 -10.20 8.96
CA TRP A 123 -2.89 -10.59 7.56
C TRP A 123 -1.46 -11.00 7.19
N ALA A 124 -0.45 -10.31 7.72
CA ALA A 124 0.96 -10.57 7.41
C ALA A 124 1.53 -11.79 8.15
N ALA A 125 1.07 -12.07 9.38
CA ALA A 125 1.63 -13.12 10.23
C ALA A 125 1.73 -14.50 9.55
N PRO A 126 0.69 -15.05 8.90
CA PRO A 126 0.76 -16.36 8.25
C PRO A 126 1.64 -16.38 7.00
N LYS A 127 2.00 -15.22 6.45
CA LYS A 127 2.86 -15.11 5.27
C LYS A 127 4.35 -15.12 5.63
N GLY A 128 4.68 -15.01 6.92
CA GLY A 128 6.04 -15.13 7.44
C GLY A 128 6.47 -16.60 7.59
N LYS A 129 7.77 -16.88 7.37
CA LYS A 129 8.35 -18.23 7.51
C LYS A 129 8.88 -18.52 8.94
N GLY A 130 8.38 -17.81 9.94
CA GLY A 130 8.83 -17.95 11.33
C GLY A 130 9.77 -16.83 11.77
N LYS A 131 10.35 -16.97 12.96
CA LYS A 131 11.30 -16.02 13.56
C LYS A 131 12.72 -16.40 13.22
N VAL A 132 13.53 -15.42 12.91
CA VAL A 132 14.99 -15.55 12.78
C VAL A 132 15.65 -14.66 13.82
N PRO A 133 16.92 -14.93 14.24
CA PRO A 133 17.66 -14.03 15.09
C PRO A 133 17.68 -12.61 14.50
N ALA A 134 17.51 -11.61 15.35
CA ALA A 134 17.61 -10.23 14.94
C ALA A 134 18.99 -9.96 14.30
N ARG A 135 18.99 -9.22 13.20
CA ARG A 135 20.26 -8.77 12.63
C ARG A 135 20.86 -7.67 13.50
N GLU A 136 22.13 -7.78 13.80
CA GLU A 136 22.87 -6.72 14.41
C GLU A 136 23.20 -5.64 13.35
N PRO A 137 22.78 -4.38 13.54
CA PRO A 137 23.11 -3.32 12.61
C PRO A 137 24.64 -3.21 12.44
N GLY A 138 25.09 -3.11 11.18
CA GLY A 138 26.52 -3.08 10.87
C GLY A 138 27.24 -4.42 10.97
N GLY A 139 26.57 -5.50 11.43
CA GLY A 139 27.16 -6.84 11.55
C GLY A 139 28.39 -6.89 12.48
N GLY A 140 28.48 -6.00 13.48
CA GLY A 140 29.62 -5.85 14.39
C GLY A 140 30.88 -5.30 13.71
N LYS A 141 30.83 -4.92 12.43
CA LYS A 141 31.98 -4.45 11.65
C LYS A 141 31.98 -2.95 11.36
N LEU A 142 30.82 -2.31 11.40
CA LEU A 142 30.68 -0.88 11.16
C LEU A 142 30.46 -0.16 12.49
N PRO A 143 31.11 1.01 12.70
CA PRO A 143 30.87 1.81 13.87
C PRO A 143 29.41 2.28 13.92
N GLU A 144 28.85 2.37 15.11
CA GLU A 144 27.54 2.98 15.32
C GLU A 144 27.60 4.45 14.87
N ILE A 145 26.87 4.77 13.81
CA ILE A 145 26.68 6.14 13.39
C ILE A 145 25.56 6.68 14.27
N GLY A 146 25.87 7.55 15.21
CA GLY A 146 24.92 8.08 16.19
C GLY A 146 23.56 8.45 15.58
N ARG A 147 22.53 8.53 16.40
CA ARG A 147 21.16 8.85 15.98
C ARG A 147 21.18 10.14 15.17
N ALA A 148 20.56 10.11 13.98
CA ALA A 148 20.24 11.32 13.27
C ALA A 148 19.46 12.23 14.24
N HIS A 149 20.00 13.37 14.59
CA HIS A 149 19.26 14.37 15.33
C HIS A 149 18.19 14.93 14.38
N VAL A 150 16.92 14.59 14.66
CA VAL A 150 15.75 15.22 14.08
C VAL A 150 15.49 16.50 14.86
#